data_5ad9e0bb5f0517e7ebf62546d21bfd7f
#
_entry.id   5ad9e0bb5f0517e7ebf62546d21bfd7f
#
_cell.length_a   1.000
_cell.length_b   1.000
_cell.length_c   1.000
_cell.angle_alpha   90.00
_cell.angle_beta   90.00
_cell.angle_gamma   90.00
#
_symmetry.space_group_name_H-M   'P 1'
#
loop_
_entity.id
_entity.type
_entity.pdbx_description
1 polymer ?
#
loop_
_entity_poly.entity_id
_entity_poly.type
_entity_poly.pdbx_seq_one_letter_code
_entity_poly.pdbx_strand_id
1 'polypeptide(L)'
;LGARVTGFVCEPDIPLSAVNASPTTFARKIEAHEARTEAHAHAVLDSFAQRARECGVPFESEYRRSDQTDATIAEVADMVQADLILMVTHGRGLFGEMLFGSHTKNVMSRTKVAMLVLH
;
A
#
# COMPACT_ATOMS: atom_id res chain seq x y z
N LEU A 1 -13.79 -8.04 20.11
CA LEU A 1 -13.78 -6.58 19.92
C LEU A 1 -14.61 -6.12 18.71
N GLY A 2 -15.05 -7.01 17.85
CA GLY A 2 -15.86 -6.65 16.68
C GLY A 2 -15.11 -5.80 15.65
N ALA A 3 -13.79 -5.86 15.61
CA ALA A 3 -12.98 -5.12 14.65
C ALA A 3 -13.20 -5.65 13.24
N ARG A 4 -13.21 -4.72 12.27
CA ARG A 4 -13.22 -5.01 10.85
C ARG A 4 -11.90 -4.52 10.25
N VAL A 5 -11.32 -5.31 9.36
CA VAL A 5 -10.03 -4.99 8.75
C VAL A 5 -10.21 -4.71 7.27
N THR A 6 -9.64 -3.61 6.81
CA THR A 6 -9.47 -3.33 5.37
C THR A 6 -7.98 -3.46 5.04
N GLY A 7 -7.66 -4.40 4.17
CA GLY A 7 -6.31 -4.52 3.61
C GLY A 7 -6.14 -3.55 2.45
N PHE A 8 -5.02 -2.88 2.39
CA PHE A 8 -4.77 -1.88 1.37
C PHE A 8 -3.38 -2.01 0.78
N VAL A 9 -3.32 -1.99 -0.55
CA VAL A 9 -2.06 -1.95 -1.31
C VAL A 9 -2.14 -0.82 -2.32
N CYS A 10 -1.10 -0.01 -2.37
CA CYS A 10 -0.93 1.05 -3.36
C CYS A 10 0.35 0.79 -4.16
N GLU A 11 0.21 0.77 -5.47
CA GLU A 11 1.32 0.56 -6.39
C GLU A 11 1.52 1.80 -7.27
N PRO A 12 2.77 2.11 -7.67
CA PRO A 12 3.02 3.29 -8.50
C PRO A 12 2.48 3.13 -9.91
N ASP A 13 2.16 4.26 -10.53
CA ASP A 13 1.62 4.29 -11.90
C ASP A 13 2.68 3.96 -12.95
N ILE A 14 3.87 4.54 -12.82
CA ILE A 14 4.90 4.47 -13.85
C ILE A 14 6.16 3.82 -13.29
N PRO A 15 6.66 2.75 -13.91
CA PRO A 15 7.93 2.16 -13.48
C PRO A 15 9.09 3.09 -13.86
N LEU A 16 10.05 3.23 -12.96
CA LEU A 16 11.25 4.05 -13.22
C LEU A 16 11.99 3.60 -14.49
N SER A 17 11.94 2.31 -14.80
CA SER A 17 12.58 1.74 -15.98
C SER A 17 11.98 2.23 -17.31
N ALA A 18 10.81 2.84 -17.28
CA ALA A 18 10.14 3.35 -18.48
C ALA A 18 10.44 4.82 -18.79
N VAL A 19 11.05 5.55 -17.85
CA VAL A 19 11.18 7.01 -17.91
C VAL A 19 11.92 7.50 -19.17
N ASN A 20 12.91 6.77 -19.67
CA ASN A 20 13.71 7.17 -20.84
C ASN A 20 13.55 6.19 -22.02
N ALA A 21 12.45 5.45 -22.07
CA ALA A 21 12.21 4.48 -23.11
C ALA A 21 11.60 5.13 -24.37
N SER A 22 11.74 4.47 -25.53
CA SER A 22 11.01 4.85 -26.74
C SER A 22 9.51 4.67 -26.52
N PRO A 23 8.64 5.35 -27.30
CA PRO A 23 7.18 5.23 -27.13
C PRO A 23 6.67 3.80 -27.14
N THR A 24 7.16 2.95 -28.06
CA THR A 24 6.75 1.54 -28.12
C THR A 24 7.25 0.74 -26.93
N THR A 25 8.50 0.96 -26.53
CA THR A 25 9.09 0.30 -25.35
C THR A 25 8.43 0.80 -24.08
N PHE A 26 8.12 2.08 -24.00
CA PHE A 26 7.40 2.69 -22.87
C PHE A 26 6.05 2.00 -22.67
N ALA A 27 5.25 1.89 -23.73
CA ALA A 27 3.93 1.24 -23.67
C ALA A 27 4.04 -0.21 -23.17
N ARG A 28 5.01 -0.98 -23.69
CA ARG A 28 5.21 -2.36 -23.25
C ARG A 28 5.66 -2.46 -21.79
N LYS A 29 6.53 -1.56 -21.33
CA LYS A 29 6.99 -1.52 -19.95
C LYS A 29 5.87 -1.15 -18.99
N ILE A 30 5.01 -0.22 -19.38
CA ILE A 30 3.83 0.14 -18.58
C ILE A 30 2.91 -1.07 -18.45
N GLU A 31 2.56 -1.71 -19.56
CA GLU A 31 1.66 -2.88 -19.55
C GLU A 31 2.23 -4.02 -18.70
N ALA A 32 3.51 -4.33 -18.86
CA ALA A 32 4.18 -5.37 -18.06
C ALA A 32 4.23 -4.99 -16.57
N HIS A 33 4.48 -3.71 -16.27
CA HIS A 33 4.50 -3.21 -14.89
C HIS A 33 3.12 -3.33 -14.26
N GLU A 34 2.08 -2.89 -14.95
CA GLU A 34 0.71 -2.95 -14.45
C GLU A 34 0.29 -4.39 -14.15
N ALA A 35 0.55 -5.32 -15.06
CA ALA A 35 0.22 -6.71 -14.86
C ALA A 35 0.95 -7.30 -13.66
N ARG A 36 2.24 -7.02 -13.53
CA ARG A 36 3.07 -7.56 -12.46
C ARG A 36 2.70 -7.00 -11.10
N THR A 37 2.51 -5.69 -11.00
CA THR A 37 2.18 -5.04 -9.73
C THR A 37 0.76 -5.35 -9.29
N GLU A 38 -0.17 -5.46 -10.22
CA GLU A 38 -1.54 -5.87 -9.92
C GLU A 38 -1.58 -7.30 -9.39
N ALA A 39 -0.87 -8.22 -10.04
CA ALA A 39 -0.79 -9.61 -9.58
C ALA A 39 -0.14 -9.69 -8.19
N HIS A 40 0.91 -8.91 -7.94
CA HIS A 40 1.55 -8.84 -6.62
C HIS A 40 0.59 -8.30 -5.56
N ALA A 41 -0.12 -7.23 -5.86
CA ALA A 41 -1.08 -6.63 -4.94
C ALA A 41 -2.19 -7.61 -4.57
N HIS A 42 -2.74 -8.31 -5.55
CA HIS A 42 -3.77 -9.31 -5.31
C HIS A 42 -3.25 -10.47 -4.46
N ALA A 43 -2.03 -10.94 -4.71
CA ALA A 43 -1.43 -12.00 -3.91
C ALA A 43 -1.27 -11.58 -2.44
N VAL A 44 -0.82 -10.36 -2.18
CA VAL A 44 -0.68 -9.81 -0.83
C VAL A 44 -2.04 -9.69 -0.15
N LEU A 45 -3.02 -9.12 -0.83
CA LEU A 45 -4.37 -8.94 -0.28
C LEU A 45 -5.08 -10.26 -0.03
N ASP A 46 -4.90 -11.25 -0.90
CA ASP A 46 -5.46 -12.60 -0.71
C ASP A 46 -4.84 -13.29 0.51
N SER A 47 -3.55 -13.10 0.72
CA SER A 47 -2.85 -13.60 1.91
C SER A 47 -3.44 -13.00 3.19
N PHE A 48 -3.69 -11.70 3.19
CA PHE A 48 -4.33 -11.03 4.33
C PHE A 48 -5.76 -11.50 4.54
N ALA A 49 -6.51 -11.65 3.45
CA ALA A 49 -7.90 -12.14 3.51
C ALA A 49 -7.98 -13.55 4.10
N GLN A 50 -7.07 -14.43 3.70
CA GLN A 50 -7.00 -15.78 4.25
C GLN A 50 -6.71 -15.76 5.75
N ARG A 51 -5.75 -14.94 6.17
CA ARG A 51 -5.40 -14.82 7.58
C ARG A 51 -6.57 -14.29 8.40
N ALA A 52 -7.28 -13.31 7.87
CA ALA A 52 -8.47 -12.77 8.52
C ALA A 52 -9.56 -13.84 8.68
N ARG A 53 -9.78 -14.67 7.66
CA ARG A 53 -10.73 -15.78 7.75
C ARG A 53 -10.34 -16.77 8.82
N GLU A 54 -9.06 -17.12 8.91
CA GLU A 54 -8.55 -18.03 9.95
C GLU A 54 -8.79 -17.48 11.36
N CYS A 55 -8.74 -16.16 11.51
CA CYS A 55 -8.95 -15.47 12.78
C CYS A 55 -10.44 -15.10 13.03
N GLY A 56 -11.32 -15.36 12.07
CA GLY A 56 -12.74 -15.00 12.20
C GLY A 56 -12.99 -13.49 12.14
N VAL A 57 -12.14 -12.74 11.44
CA VAL A 57 -12.24 -11.27 11.34
C VAL A 57 -12.82 -10.88 9.99
N PRO A 58 -13.88 -10.04 9.94
CA PRO A 58 -14.37 -9.49 8.68
C PRO A 58 -13.27 -8.69 7.97
N PHE A 59 -13.12 -8.94 6.66
CA PHE A 59 -12.03 -8.37 5.87
C PHE A 59 -12.53 -7.87 4.53
N GLU A 60 -12.05 -6.70 4.12
CA GLU A 60 -12.25 -6.15 2.79
C GLU A 60 -10.89 -5.76 2.20
N SER A 61 -10.80 -5.81 0.89
CA SER A 61 -9.58 -5.47 0.15
C SER A 61 -9.78 -4.18 -0.62
N GLU A 62 -8.79 -3.31 -0.57
CA GLU A 62 -8.73 -2.11 -1.38
C GLU A 62 -7.38 -2.05 -2.10
N TYR A 63 -7.45 -1.74 -3.39
CA TYR A 63 -6.27 -1.58 -4.23
C TYR A 63 -6.34 -0.24 -4.95
N ARG A 64 -5.25 0.48 -4.95
CA ARG A 64 -5.14 1.74 -5.70
C ARG A 64 -3.81 1.78 -6.43
N ARG A 65 -3.83 2.44 -7.56
CA ARG A 65 -2.63 2.77 -8.31
C ARG A 65 -2.43 4.27 -8.26
N SER A 66 -1.32 4.72 -7.72
CA SER A 66 -1.03 6.14 -7.57
C SER A 66 0.43 6.35 -7.24
N ASP A 67 1.01 7.42 -7.80
CA ASP A 67 2.36 7.86 -7.43
C ASP A 67 2.36 8.67 -6.14
N GLN A 68 1.18 9.05 -5.64
CA GLN A 68 1.01 9.77 -4.37
C GLN A 68 0.54 8.83 -3.27
N THR A 69 1.37 7.85 -2.96
CA THR A 69 1.05 6.79 -2.01
C THR A 69 0.56 7.31 -0.66
N ASP A 70 1.25 8.32 -0.12
CA ASP A 70 0.94 8.84 1.21
C ASP A 70 -0.44 9.50 1.27
N ALA A 71 -0.77 10.30 0.28
CA ALA A 71 -2.07 10.93 0.16
C ALA A 71 -3.17 9.88 -0.05
N THR A 72 -2.89 8.87 -0.86
CA THR A 72 -3.84 7.79 -1.16
C THR A 72 -4.15 6.96 0.07
N ILE A 73 -3.16 6.65 0.90
CA ILE A 73 -3.38 5.95 2.18
C ILE A 73 -4.35 6.75 3.06
N ALA A 74 -4.11 8.05 3.20
CA ALA A 74 -4.96 8.91 4.00
C ALA A 74 -6.40 8.98 3.45
N GLU A 75 -6.54 9.10 2.13
CA GLU A 75 -7.84 9.11 1.46
C GLU A 75 -8.62 7.82 1.67
N VAL A 76 -7.97 6.68 1.52
CA VAL A 76 -8.62 5.38 1.72
C VAL A 76 -9.00 5.19 3.19
N ALA A 77 -8.15 5.60 4.12
CA ALA A 77 -8.48 5.55 5.54
C ALA A 77 -9.75 6.35 5.86
N ASP A 78 -9.89 7.53 5.28
CA ASP A 78 -11.10 8.35 5.45
C ASP A 78 -12.32 7.69 4.77
N MET A 79 -12.14 7.16 3.57
CA MET A 79 -13.21 6.52 2.82
C MET A 79 -13.79 5.31 3.56
N VAL A 80 -12.95 4.49 4.17
CA VAL A 80 -13.41 3.31 4.92
C VAL A 80 -13.72 3.63 6.39
N GLN A 81 -13.59 4.89 6.79
CA GLN A 81 -13.83 5.35 8.17
C GLN A 81 -12.98 4.58 9.18
N ALA A 82 -11.70 4.43 8.88
CA ALA A 82 -10.77 3.71 9.75
C ALA A 82 -10.55 4.45 11.06
N ASP A 83 -10.50 3.69 12.15
CA ASP A 83 -10.12 4.21 13.47
C ASP A 83 -8.63 4.07 13.75
N LEU A 84 -7.97 3.18 13.01
CA LEU A 84 -6.56 2.89 13.16
C LEU A 84 -5.98 2.53 11.80
N ILE A 85 -4.83 3.11 11.49
CA ILE A 85 -4.00 2.71 10.35
C ILE A 85 -2.84 1.90 10.90
N LEU A 86 -2.68 0.67 10.42
CA LEU A 86 -1.54 -0.16 10.76
C LEU A 86 -0.63 -0.23 9.54
N MET A 87 0.60 0.24 9.70
CA MET A 87 1.62 0.19 8.66
C MET A 87 2.76 -0.71 9.10
N VAL A 88 3.20 -1.55 8.18
CA VAL A 88 4.40 -2.35 8.38
C VAL A 88 5.50 -1.74 7.53
N THR A 89 6.55 -1.28 8.18
CA THR A 89 7.73 -0.81 7.46
C THR A 89 8.72 -1.97 7.41
N HIS A 90 9.15 -2.31 6.22
CA HIS A 90 10.22 -3.27 6.09
C HIS A 90 11.51 -2.61 6.60
N GLY A 91 12.04 -3.09 7.71
CA GLY A 91 13.25 -2.59 8.32
C GLY A 91 14.52 -2.83 7.51
N ARG A 92 14.39 -2.90 6.19
CA ARG A 92 15.50 -3.02 5.24
C ARG A 92 15.91 -1.67 4.69
N GLY A 93 15.76 -0.61 5.50
CA GLY A 93 16.48 0.61 5.18
C GLY A 93 17.94 0.24 5.10
N LEU A 94 18.57 0.55 3.97
CA LEU A 94 20.00 0.38 3.75
C LEU A 94 20.84 0.99 4.87
N PHE A 95 20.24 1.68 5.80
CA PHE A 95 20.92 2.48 6.80
C PHE A 95 20.42 2.25 8.23
N GLY A 96 19.56 1.28 8.48
CA GLY A 96 19.08 0.95 9.83
C GLY A 96 18.43 2.09 10.60
N GLU A 97 18.26 3.24 9.97
CA GLU A 97 17.89 4.49 10.65
C GLU A 97 16.41 4.83 10.50
N MET A 98 15.66 4.06 9.73
CA MET A 98 14.33 4.48 9.32
C MET A 98 13.24 3.67 10.02
N LEU A 99 13.18 3.83 11.33
CA LEU A 99 12.04 3.38 12.11
C LEU A 99 10.74 4.03 11.61
N PHE A 100 10.88 5.23 11.07
CA PHE A 100 9.78 5.98 10.50
C PHE A 100 10.22 6.50 9.13
N GLY A 101 9.98 5.73 8.07
CA GLY A 101 10.22 6.18 6.72
C GLY A 101 9.48 7.49 6.41
N SER A 102 9.91 8.18 5.36
CA SER A 102 9.25 9.40 4.90
C SER A 102 7.76 9.18 4.64
N HIS A 103 7.36 8.00 4.14
CA HIS A 103 5.97 7.65 3.92
C HIS A 103 5.15 7.68 5.21
N THR A 104 5.66 7.07 6.28
CA THR A 104 4.98 7.07 7.57
C THR A 104 4.74 8.49 8.07
N LYS A 105 5.76 9.33 8.03
CA LYS A 105 5.65 10.73 8.46
C LYS A 105 4.65 11.51 7.61
N ASN A 106 4.67 11.30 6.32
CA ASN A 106 3.78 11.98 5.41
C ASN A 106 2.31 11.55 5.62
N VAL A 107 2.06 10.27 5.85
CA VAL A 107 0.72 9.80 6.18
C VAL A 107 0.26 10.40 7.50
N MET A 108 1.12 10.41 8.52
CA MET A 108 0.80 11.01 9.81
C MET A 108 0.40 12.48 9.70
N SER A 109 1.04 13.22 8.80
CA SER A 109 0.73 14.64 8.60
C SER A 109 -0.58 14.87 7.84
N ARG A 110 -1.11 13.86 7.17
CA ARG A 110 -2.29 13.96 6.31
C ARG A 110 -3.57 13.40 6.92
N THR A 111 -3.47 12.73 8.06
CA THR A 111 -4.62 12.10 8.69
C THR A 111 -4.64 12.36 10.19
N LYS A 112 -5.85 12.39 10.74
CA LYS A 112 -6.06 12.44 12.20
C LYS A 112 -6.28 11.05 12.79
N VAL A 113 -6.29 10.03 11.95
CA VAL A 113 -6.47 8.64 12.38
C VAL A 113 -5.22 8.18 13.14
N ALA A 114 -5.42 7.47 14.24
CA ALA A 114 -4.32 6.90 15.00
C ALA A 114 -3.53 5.92 14.13
N MET A 115 -2.22 5.87 14.32
CA MET A 115 -1.35 4.98 13.55
C MET A 115 -0.55 4.09 14.45
N LEU A 116 -0.45 2.83 14.05
CA LEU A 116 0.44 1.85 14.65
C LEU A 116 1.45 1.41 13.58
N VAL A 117 2.73 1.57 13.89
CA VAL A 117 3.80 1.25 12.93
C VAL A 117 4.61 0.08 13.49
N LEU A 118 4.68 -0.98 12.70
CA LEU A 118 5.44 -2.19 13.01
C LEU A 118 6.63 -2.34 12.06
N HIS A 119 7.66 -2.96 12.53
CA HIS A 119 8.85 -3.25 11.71
C HIS A 119 9.51 -4.57 12.11
#